data_f57d53ccb9e5a1dad525d5cd74831af7
#
_entry.id   f57d53ccb9e5a1dad525d5cd74831af7
#
_cell.length_a   1.000
_cell.length_b   1.000
_cell.length_c   1.000
_cell.angle_alpha   90.00
_cell.angle_beta   90.00
_cell.angle_gamma   90.00
#
_symmetry.space_group_name_H-M   'P 1'
#
loop_
_entity.id
_entity.type
_entity.pdbx_description
1 polymer ?
#
loop_
_entity_poly.entity_id
_entity_poly.type
_entity_poly.pdbx_seq_one_letter_code
_entity_poly.pdbx_strand_id
1 'polypeptide(L)'
;MKLKDVLRQYDEQSLYFYARDLGIQATKDILPEQLCQTMVERILNDHHIEKRLSILDDQTYQVFLQVLSDEEIEEKDNLFLERLLDYDLIAFEGNELFVVEEVKEIFHNVQNELSFQQERLQKVWLLQCQQVVTHYWGECSIAQFQKLLLLKECFREDVDIHTLLQDIPVGE
;
A
#
# COMPACT_ATOMS: atom_id res chain seq x y z
N MET A 1 2.46 -9.15 -15.79
CA MET A 1 2.09 -7.77 -16.25
C MET A 1 2.98 -6.76 -15.52
N LYS A 2 3.48 -5.74 -16.23
CA LYS A 2 4.30 -4.68 -15.64
C LYS A 2 3.44 -3.53 -15.10
N LEU A 3 3.96 -2.81 -14.10
CA LEU A 3 3.29 -1.65 -13.51
C LEU A 3 2.85 -0.62 -14.57
N LYS A 4 3.67 -0.39 -15.60
CA LYS A 4 3.31 0.48 -16.72
C LYS A 4 2.05 0.04 -17.47
N ASP A 5 1.86 -1.26 -17.62
CA ASP A 5 0.70 -1.83 -18.32
C ASP A 5 -0.56 -1.72 -17.45
N VAL A 6 -0.41 -1.79 -16.12
CA VAL A 6 -1.48 -1.51 -15.17
C VAL A 6 -1.93 -0.05 -15.28
N LEU A 7 -0.99 0.89 -15.24
CA LEU A 7 -1.29 2.32 -15.34
C LEU A 7 -1.97 2.70 -16.67
N ARG A 8 -1.69 1.99 -17.75
CA ARG A 8 -2.36 2.16 -19.05
C ARG A 8 -3.83 1.75 -19.07
N GLN A 9 -4.29 0.97 -18.09
CA GLN A 9 -5.69 0.56 -17.97
C GLN A 9 -6.57 1.64 -17.34
N TYR A 10 -5.95 2.63 -16.68
CA TYR A 10 -6.67 3.77 -16.12
C TYR A 10 -7.22 4.67 -17.23
N ASP A 11 -8.43 5.18 -17.04
CA ASP A 11 -8.91 6.27 -17.87
C ASP A 11 -8.06 7.53 -17.65
N GLU A 12 -8.11 8.45 -18.61
CA GLU A 12 -7.27 9.65 -18.60
C GLU A 12 -7.46 10.49 -17.32
N GLN A 13 -8.69 10.63 -16.85
CA GLN A 13 -9.00 11.43 -15.66
C GLN A 13 -8.42 10.81 -14.40
N SER A 14 -8.60 9.52 -14.21
CA SER A 14 -8.06 8.74 -13.08
C SER A 14 -6.52 8.78 -13.08
N LEU A 15 -5.91 8.63 -14.25
CA LEU A 15 -4.46 8.70 -14.40
C LEU A 15 -3.90 10.08 -13.96
N TYR A 16 -4.56 11.19 -14.34
CA TYR A 16 -4.16 12.54 -13.91
C TYR A 16 -4.34 12.74 -12.40
N PHE A 17 -5.43 12.25 -11.81
CA PHE A 17 -5.62 12.32 -10.36
C PHE A 17 -4.53 11.56 -9.62
N TYR A 18 -4.23 10.35 -10.05
CA TYR A 18 -3.19 9.54 -9.45
C TYR A 18 -1.80 10.19 -9.60
N ALA A 19 -1.46 10.74 -10.77
CA ALA A 19 -0.21 11.47 -10.97
C ALA A 19 -0.07 12.66 -10.00
N ARG A 20 -1.17 13.39 -9.77
CA ARG A 20 -1.18 14.51 -8.81
C ARG A 20 -0.93 14.00 -7.37
N ASP A 21 -1.51 12.88 -6.98
CA ASP A 21 -1.33 12.29 -5.65
C ASP A 21 0.12 11.81 -5.45
N LEU A 22 0.80 11.42 -6.52
CA LEU A 22 2.25 11.15 -6.54
C LEU A 22 3.11 12.44 -6.55
N GLY A 23 2.50 13.62 -6.47
CA GLY A 23 3.20 14.91 -6.54
C GLY A 23 3.73 15.27 -7.93
N ILE A 24 3.26 14.61 -8.99
CA ILE A 24 3.65 14.87 -10.36
C ILE A 24 2.78 16.03 -10.90
N GLN A 25 3.45 17.10 -11.36
CA GLN A 25 2.77 18.21 -12.02
C GLN A 25 2.42 17.81 -13.47
N ALA A 26 1.31 17.10 -13.63
CA ALA A 26 0.81 16.71 -14.93
C ALA A 26 0.08 17.90 -15.59
N THR A 27 0.61 18.41 -16.70
CA THR A 27 -0.08 19.39 -17.55
C THR A 27 -0.85 18.64 -18.64
N LYS A 28 -1.90 19.27 -19.18
CA LYS A 28 -2.72 18.67 -20.25
C LYS A 28 -1.96 18.37 -21.56
N ASP A 29 -0.73 18.86 -21.67
CA ASP A 29 0.13 18.68 -22.84
C ASP A 29 0.99 17.40 -22.74
N ILE A 30 1.01 16.72 -21.57
CA ILE A 30 1.77 15.48 -21.38
C ILE A 30 0.95 14.33 -21.97
N LEU A 31 1.56 13.59 -22.90
CA LEU A 31 0.93 12.39 -23.44
C LEU A 31 0.73 11.33 -22.34
N PRO A 32 -0.41 10.59 -22.31
CA PRO A 32 -0.67 9.57 -21.31
C PRO A 32 0.47 8.55 -21.16
N GLU A 33 1.09 8.17 -22.27
CA GLU A 33 2.23 7.24 -22.28
C GLU A 33 3.48 7.77 -21.55
N GLN A 34 3.76 9.06 -21.69
CA GLN A 34 4.86 9.72 -20.98
C GLN A 34 4.52 9.88 -19.50
N LEU A 35 3.26 10.19 -19.20
CA LEU A 35 2.77 10.28 -17.83
C LEU A 35 2.92 8.93 -17.11
N CYS A 36 2.46 7.82 -17.71
CA CYS A 36 2.65 6.49 -17.16
C CYS A 36 4.14 6.18 -16.88
N GLN A 37 5.04 6.54 -17.80
CA GLN A 37 6.47 6.32 -17.60
C GLN A 37 7.00 7.11 -16.39
N THR A 38 6.65 8.39 -16.27
CA THR A 38 7.04 9.24 -15.14
C THR A 38 6.47 8.72 -13.82
N MET A 39 5.21 8.23 -13.82
CA MET A 39 4.58 7.65 -12.64
C MET A 39 5.30 6.37 -12.19
N VAL A 40 5.63 5.47 -13.11
CA VAL A 40 6.41 4.26 -12.78
C VAL A 40 7.73 4.63 -12.10
N GLU A 41 8.49 5.56 -12.70
CA GLU A 41 9.76 6.02 -12.12
C GLU A 41 9.56 6.61 -10.72
N ARG A 42 8.51 7.38 -10.51
CA ARG A 42 8.18 7.98 -9.22
C ARG A 42 7.80 6.91 -8.18
N ILE A 43 6.93 5.97 -8.55
CA ILE A 43 6.48 4.88 -7.67
C ILE A 43 7.66 4.03 -7.21
N LEU A 44 8.59 3.71 -8.11
CA LEU A 44 9.74 2.89 -7.79
C LEU A 44 10.79 3.66 -6.96
N ASN A 45 11.12 4.90 -7.34
CA ASN A 45 12.16 5.69 -6.67
C ASN A 45 11.76 6.13 -5.25
N ASP A 46 10.48 6.37 -4.99
CA ASP A 46 9.99 6.81 -3.67
C ASP A 46 9.53 5.64 -2.79
N HIS A 47 9.84 4.41 -3.19
CA HIS A 47 9.51 3.19 -2.43
C HIS A 47 8.02 3.01 -2.14
N HIS A 48 7.14 3.46 -3.07
CA HIS A 48 5.69 3.37 -2.84
C HIS A 48 5.21 1.93 -2.75
N ILE A 49 5.84 0.97 -3.45
CA ILE A 49 5.47 -0.45 -3.40
C ILE A 49 5.79 -1.02 -2.03
N GLU A 50 6.99 -0.78 -1.49
CA GLU A 50 7.38 -1.24 -0.14
C GLU A 50 6.46 -0.63 0.93
N LYS A 51 6.13 0.65 0.80
CA LYS A 51 5.21 1.34 1.71
C LYS A 51 3.82 0.69 1.69
N ARG A 52 3.27 0.40 0.52
CA ARG A 52 1.97 -0.27 0.36
C ARG A 52 1.98 -1.70 0.91
N LEU A 53 3.04 -2.47 0.65
CA LEU A 53 3.21 -3.81 1.21
C LEU A 53 3.31 -3.78 2.75
N SER A 54 3.94 -2.76 3.31
CA SER A 54 4.15 -2.64 4.75
C SER A 54 2.89 -2.28 5.55
N ILE A 55 1.82 -1.80 4.91
CA ILE A 55 0.55 -1.45 5.56
C ILE A 55 -0.54 -2.51 5.39
N LEU A 56 -0.29 -3.59 4.64
CA LEU A 56 -1.26 -4.67 4.49
C LEU A 56 -1.52 -5.33 5.83
N ASP A 57 -2.77 -5.31 6.28
CA ASP A 57 -3.19 -6.11 7.43
C ASP A 57 -3.00 -7.61 7.16
N ASP A 58 -3.09 -8.43 8.22
CA ASP A 58 -2.75 -9.84 8.11
C ASP A 58 -3.64 -10.60 7.12
N GLN A 59 -4.91 -10.22 6.96
CA GLN A 59 -5.83 -10.87 6.03
C GLN A 59 -5.50 -10.47 4.59
N THR A 60 -5.36 -9.18 4.32
CA THR A 60 -4.97 -8.67 2.99
C THR A 60 -3.60 -9.22 2.57
N TYR A 61 -2.66 -9.33 3.52
CA TYR A 61 -1.33 -9.89 3.26
C TYR A 61 -1.41 -11.39 2.90
N GLN A 62 -2.26 -12.18 3.57
CA GLN A 62 -2.47 -13.58 3.22
C GLN A 62 -3.07 -13.74 1.82
N VAL A 63 -4.06 -12.92 1.46
CA VAL A 63 -4.63 -12.93 0.10
C VAL A 63 -3.58 -12.54 -0.95
N PHE A 64 -2.72 -11.56 -0.65
CA PHE A 64 -1.58 -11.24 -1.52
C PHE A 64 -0.66 -12.44 -1.75
N LEU A 65 -0.33 -13.21 -0.69
CA LEU A 65 0.50 -14.42 -0.81
C LEU A 65 -0.20 -15.52 -1.63
N GLN A 66 -1.52 -15.68 -1.50
CA GLN A 66 -2.30 -16.62 -2.32
C GLN A 66 -2.23 -16.26 -3.80
N VAL A 67 -2.44 -14.96 -4.16
CA VAL A 67 -2.29 -14.50 -5.54
C VAL A 67 -0.86 -14.71 -6.06
N LEU A 68 0.14 -14.46 -5.21
CA LEU A 68 1.54 -14.66 -5.57
C LEU A 68 1.89 -16.13 -5.84
N SER A 69 1.20 -17.07 -5.18
CA SER A 69 1.39 -18.52 -5.30
C SER A 69 0.45 -19.17 -6.32
N ASP A 70 -0.35 -18.39 -7.05
CA ASP A 70 -1.39 -18.86 -7.99
C ASP A 70 -2.42 -19.80 -7.31
N GLU A 71 -2.73 -19.55 -6.02
CA GLU A 71 -3.74 -20.27 -5.27
C GLU A 71 -5.15 -19.73 -5.56
N GLU A 72 -6.17 -20.60 -5.41
CA GLU A 72 -7.57 -20.21 -5.61
C GLU A 72 -8.03 -19.26 -4.49
N ILE A 73 -8.66 -18.13 -4.88
CA ILE A 73 -9.18 -17.13 -3.95
C ILE A 73 -10.64 -17.38 -3.70
N GLU A 74 -11.06 -17.42 -2.44
CA GLU A 74 -12.45 -17.59 -2.06
C GLU A 74 -13.24 -16.28 -2.21
N GLU A 75 -14.55 -16.36 -2.49
CA GLU A 75 -15.43 -15.17 -2.63
C GLU A 75 -15.44 -14.26 -1.39
N LYS A 76 -15.25 -14.82 -0.20
CA LYS A 76 -15.17 -14.05 1.05
C LYS A 76 -13.98 -13.09 1.08
N ASP A 77 -12.97 -13.32 0.25
CA ASP A 77 -11.72 -12.56 0.22
C ASP A 77 -11.75 -11.41 -0.81
N ASN A 78 -12.89 -11.21 -1.51
CA ASN A 78 -13.03 -10.17 -2.55
C ASN A 78 -12.71 -8.76 -2.04
N LEU A 79 -13.08 -8.41 -0.80
CA LEU A 79 -12.77 -7.10 -0.22
C LEU A 79 -11.25 -6.85 -0.11
N PHE A 80 -10.49 -7.90 0.21
CA PHE A 80 -9.03 -7.82 0.30
C PHE A 80 -8.39 -7.75 -1.08
N LEU A 81 -9.01 -8.40 -2.10
CA LEU A 81 -8.59 -8.28 -3.49
C LEU A 81 -8.79 -6.85 -4.02
N GLU A 82 -9.95 -6.23 -3.74
CA GLU A 82 -10.21 -4.83 -4.12
C GLU A 82 -9.12 -3.91 -3.58
N ARG A 83 -8.75 -4.07 -2.30
CA ARG A 83 -7.68 -3.29 -1.69
C ARG A 83 -6.31 -3.50 -2.35
N LEU A 84 -5.98 -4.73 -2.72
CA LEU A 84 -4.74 -5.04 -3.43
C LEU A 84 -4.72 -4.43 -4.85
N LEU A 85 -5.88 -4.38 -5.52
CA LEU A 85 -6.05 -3.70 -6.80
C LEU A 85 -5.89 -2.18 -6.67
N ASP A 86 -6.51 -1.57 -5.65
CA ASP A 86 -6.41 -0.13 -5.38
C ASP A 86 -4.96 0.31 -5.09
N TYR A 87 -4.15 -0.61 -4.58
CA TYR A 87 -2.73 -0.38 -4.33
C TYR A 87 -1.82 -0.70 -5.52
N ASP A 88 -2.35 -1.09 -6.68
CA ASP A 88 -1.60 -1.56 -7.85
C ASP A 88 -0.60 -2.70 -7.53
N LEU A 89 -0.87 -3.49 -6.49
CA LEU A 89 -0.04 -4.65 -6.13
C LEU A 89 -0.37 -5.86 -6.99
N ILE A 90 -1.63 -5.95 -7.40
CA ILE A 90 -2.17 -6.98 -8.30
C ILE A 90 -2.92 -6.32 -9.45
N ALA A 91 -3.13 -7.04 -10.53
CA ALA A 91 -3.89 -6.57 -11.69
C ALA A 91 -4.55 -7.73 -12.42
N PHE A 92 -5.57 -7.43 -13.22
CA PHE A 92 -6.18 -8.36 -14.14
C PHE A 92 -5.57 -8.27 -15.54
N GLU A 93 -5.35 -9.41 -16.19
CA GLU A 93 -5.12 -9.53 -17.62
C GLU A 93 -6.19 -10.48 -18.20
N GLY A 94 -7.19 -9.90 -18.84
CA GLY A 94 -8.42 -10.64 -19.17
C GLY A 94 -9.19 -11.06 -17.90
N ASN A 95 -9.31 -12.36 -17.67
CA ASN A 95 -9.95 -12.92 -16.47
C ASN A 95 -8.95 -13.49 -15.45
N GLU A 96 -7.66 -13.38 -15.71
CA GLU A 96 -6.62 -13.89 -14.83
C GLU A 96 -6.08 -12.79 -13.94
N LEU A 97 -5.80 -13.13 -12.69
CA LEU A 97 -5.29 -12.22 -11.67
C LEU A 97 -3.80 -12.46 -11.47
N PHE A 98 -3.02 -11.38 -11.46
CA PHE A 98 -1.56 -11.44 -11.34
C PHE A 98 -1.03 -10.45 -10.30
N VAL A 99 0.04 -10.83 -9.62
CA VAL A 99 0.89 -9.86 -8.93
C VAL A 99 1.73 -9.12 -9.97
N VAL A 100 1.80 -7.79 -9.88
CA VAL A 100 2.60 -6.93 -10.77
C VAL A 100 4.08 -7.32 -10.70
N GLU A 101 4.78 -7.34 -11.84
CA GLU A 101 6.17 -7.85 -11.91
C GLU A 101 7.11 -7.11 -10.96
N GLU A 102 7.09 -5.79 -10.97
CA GLU A 102 7.92 -4.96 -10.09
C GLU A 102 7.58 -5.20 -8.61
N VAL A 103 6.31 -5.47 -8.29
CA VAL A 103 5.87 -5.84 -6.94
C VAL A 103 6.46 -7.18 -6.52
N LYS A 104 6.46 -8.19 -7.42
CA LYS A 104 7.09 -9.50 -7.16
C LYS A 104 8.58 -9.34 -6.84
N GLU A 105 9.30 -8.56 -7.65
CA GLU A 105 10.73 -8.35 -7.47
C GLU A 105 11.04 -7.66 -6.14
N ILE A 106 10.33 -6.58 -5.84
CA ILE A 106 10.50 -5.83 -4.60
C ILE A 106 10.15 -6.71 -3.40
N PHE A 107 9.00 -7.39 -3.43
CA PHE A 107 8.57 -8.27 -2.34
C PHE A 107 9.60 -9.37 -2.05
N HIS A 108 10.15 -10.04 -3.08
CA HIS A 108 11.19 -11.05 -2.89
C HIS A 108 12.43 -10.50 -2.20
N ASN A 109 12.77 -9.24 -2.43
CA ASN A 109 13.92 -8.61 -1.80
C ASN A 109 13.66 -8.30 -0.32
N VAL A 110 12.47 -7.76 0.02
CA VAL A 110 12.19 -7.23 1.36
C VAL A 110 11.53 -8.22 2.31
N GLN A 111 10.83 -9.26 1.83
CA GLN A 111 10.00 -10.14 2.66
C GLN A 111 10.73 -10.82 3.82
N ASN A 112 12.02 -11.07 3.68
CA ASN A 112 12.86 -11.72 4.70
C ASN A 112 13.67 -10.72 5.54
N GLU A 113 13.59 -9.43 5.24
CA GLU A 113 14.27 -8.41 6.02
C GLU A 113 13.56 -8.16 7.35
N LEU A 114 14.32 -8.28 8.44
CA LEU A 114 13.79 -8.06 9.78
C LEU A 114 13.23 -6.63 9.95
N SER A 115 13.86 -5.65 9.33
CA SER A 115 13.43 -4.25 9.30
C SER A 115 12.04 -4.10 8.68
N PHE A 116 11.81 -4.69 7.51
CA PHE A 116 10.51 -4.67 6.83
C PHE A 116 9.41 -5.33 7.68
N GLN A 117 9.70 -6.50 8.27
CA GLN A 117 8.73 -7.21 9.11
C GLN A 117 8.36 -6.41 10.37
N GLN A 118 9.34 -5.76 11.01
CA GLN A 118 9.10 -4.90 12.16
C GLN A 118 8.28 -3.67 11.79
N GLU A 119 8.65 -3.00 10.71
CA GLU A 119 7.94 -1.83 10.18
C GLU A 119 6.48 -2.18 9.83
N ARG A 120 6.25 -3.31 9.15
CA ARG A 120 4.91 -3.80 8.83
C ARG A 120 4.07 -3.98 10.10
N LEU A 121 4.60 -4.67 11.12
CA LEU A 121 3.90 -4.87 12.39
C LEU A 121 3.54 -3.54 13.07
N GLN A 122 4.43 -2.57 13.05
CA GLN A 122 4.20 -1.25 13.62
C GLN A 122 3.13 -0.47 12.86
N LYS A 123 3.23 -0.38 11.53
CA LYS A 123 2.27 0.34 10.70
C LYS A 123 0.87 -0.25 10.76
N VAL A 124 0.75 -1.58 10.64
CA VAL A 124 -0.54 -2.28 10.75
C VAL A 124 -1.19 -2.01 12.11
N TRP A 125 -0.42 -2.08 13.20
CA TRP A 125 -0.95 -1.81 14.52
C TRP A 125 -1.33 -0.33 14.70
N LEU A 126 -0.54 0.59 14.17
CA LEU A 126 -0.85 2.02 14.19
C LEU A 126 -2.18 2.31 13.49
N LEU A 127 -2.39 1.76 12.28
CA LEU A 127 -3.64 1.91 11.54
C LEU A 127 -4.84 1.30 12.29
N GLN A 128 -4.69 0.12 12.90
CA GLN A 128 -5.73 -0.48 13.74
C GLN A 128 -6.09 0.41 14.92
N CYS A 129 -5.10 0.99 15.60
CA CYS A 129 -5.33 1.93 16.69
C CYS A 129 -6.04 3.20 16.21
N GLN A 130 -5.66 3.73 15.05
CA GLN A 130 -6.32 4.89 14.45
C GLN A 130 -7.80 4.60 14.14
N GLN A 131 -8.11 3.45 13.56
CA GLN A 131 -9.49 3.02 13.28
C GLN A 131 -10.31 2.91 14.58
N VAL A 132 -9.75 2.30 15.63
CA VAL A 132 -10.41 2.21 16.95
C VAL A 132 -10.71 3.60 17.50
N VAL A 133 -9.74 4.50 17.47
CA VAL A 133 -9.93 5.87 17.95
C VAL A 133 -11.03 6.58 17.16
N THR A 134 -10.94 6.55 15.84
CA THR A 134 -11.91 7.23 14.96
C THR A 134 -13.32 6.67 15.13
N HIS A 135 -13.46 5.35 15.22
CA HIS A 135 -14.77 4.70 15.24
C HIS A 135 -15.47 4.76 16.61
N TYR A 136 -14.71 4.58 17.70
CA TYR A 136 -15.29 4.44 19.04
C TYR A 136 -15.15 5.67 19.92
N TRP A 137 -14.10 6.47 19.74
CA TRP A 137 -13.79 7.59 20.63
C TRP A 137 -14.01 8.96 19.96
N GLY A 138 -14.01 9.02 18.63
CA GLY A 138 -14.07 10.23 17.83
C GLY A 138 -12.77 11.04 17.92
N GLU A 139 -12.35 11.41 19.13
CA GLU A 139 -11.12 12.16 19.40
C GLU A 139 -10.38 11.56 20.62
N CYS A 140 -9.06 11.59 20.57
CA CYS A 140 -8.21 11.26 21.72
C CYS A 140 -6.98 12.18 21.76
N SER A 141 -6.43 12.36 22.96
CA SER A 141 -5.16 13.07 23.10
C SER A 141 -3.99 12.22 22.58
N ILE A 142 -2.90 12.87 22.15
CA ILE A 142 -1.66 12.18 21.73
C ILE A 142 -1.19 11.21 22.83
N ALA A 143 -1.25 11.62 24.10
CA ALA A 143 -0.83 10.77 25.21
C ALA A 143 -1.70 9.50 25.37
N GLN A 144 -3.01 9.59 25.09
CA GLN A 144 -3.90 8.42 25.09
C GLN A 144 -3.61 7.51 23.92
N PHE A 145 -3.38 8.07 22.73
CA PHE A 145 -3.01 7.31 21.54
C PHE A 145 -1.66 6.58 21.72
N GLN A 146 -0.66 7.25 22.27
CA GLN A 146 0.62 6.62 22.61
C GLN A 146 0.47 5.45 23.57
N LYS A 147 -0.37 5.58 24.61
CA LYS A 147 -0.66 4.45 25.52
C LYS A 147 -1.32 3.27 24.82
N LEU A 148 -2.20 3.55 23.85
CA LEU A 148 -2.83 2.50 23.05
C LEU A 148 -1.79 1.76 22.18
N LEU A 149 -0.89 2.49 21.54
CA LEU A 149 0.19 1.90 20.74
C LEU A 149 1.10 0.99 21.57
N LEU A 150 1.45 1.40 22.79
CA LEU A 150 2.31 0.63 23.70
C LEU A 150 1.69 -0.67 24.24
N LEU A 151 0.42 -0.97 23.91
CA LEU A 151 -0.18 -2.27 24.25
C LEU A 151 0.40 -3.45 23.46
N LYS A 152 1.07 -3.19 22.35
CA LYS A 152 1.79 -4.23 21.59
C LYS A 152 3.30 -4.07 21.71
N GLU A 153 4.00 -5.20 21.83
CA GLU A 153 5.46 -5.27 21.97
C GLU A 153 6.25 -4.71 20.77
N CYS A 154 5.60 -4.60 19.60
CA CYS A 154 6.23 -3.99 18.42
C CYS A 154 6.41 -2.48 18.55
N PHE A 155 5.72 -1.84 19.51
CA PHE A 155 5.89 -0.42 19.82
C PHE A 155 6.68 -0.24 21.12
N ARG A 156 7.65 0.65 21.07
CA ARG A 156 8.45 1.12 22.22
C ARG A 156 8.33 2.63 22.31
N GLU A 157 8.74 3.20 23.44
CA GLU A 157 8.69 4.66 23.68
C GLU A 157 9.59 5.46 22.72
N ASP A 158 10.62 4.82 22.14
CA ASP A 158 11.57 5.41 21.20
C ASP A 158 11.12 5.37 19.73
N VAL A 159 9.98 4.77 19.43
CA VAL A 159 9.44 4.72 18.05
C VAL A 159 8.89 6.09 17.65
N ASP A 160 9.41 6.64 16.58
CA ASP A 160 8.93 7.90 16.02
C ASP A 160 7.64 7.70 15.21
N ILE A 161 6.52 7.97 15.87
CA ILE A 161 5.17 7.86 15.29
C ILE A 161 4.99 8.81 14.11
N HIS A 162 5.62 9.99 14.14
CA HIS A 162 5.47 10.97 13.06
C HIS A 162 6.12 10.46 11.76
N THR A 163 7.30 9.86 11.87
CA THR A 163 7.96 9.22 10.72
C THR A 163 7.11 8.08 10.17
N LEU A 164 6.57 7.20 11.03
CA LEU A 164 5.70 6.11 10.58
C LEU A 164 4.43 6.61 9.85
N LEU A 165 3.82 7.70 10.34
CA LEU A 165 2.64 8.29 9.72
C LEU A 165 2.93 8.92 8.35
N GLN A 166 4.11 9.51 8.16
CA GLN A 166 4.51 10.09 6.88
C GLN A 166 4.72 9.03 5.78
N ASP A 167 5.04 7.81 6.19
CA ASP A 167 5.24 6.69 5.27
C ASP A 167 3.95 5.96 4.90
N ILE A 168 2.83 6.27 5.54
CA ILE A 168 1.53 5.72 5.19
C ILE A 168 1.01 6.44 3.95
N PRO A 169 0.59 5.73 2.89
CA PRO A 169 -0.01 6.34 1.71
C PRO A 169 -1.21 7.22 2.04
N VAL A 170 -1.36 8.33 1.32
CA VAL A 170 -2.50 9.24 1.48
C VAL A 170 -3.79 8.49 1.10
N GLY A 171 -4.79 8.53 1.96
CA GLY A 171 -6.09 7.87 1.75
C GLY A 171 -6.37 6.69 2.68
N GLU A 172 -5.41 6.33 3.56
CA GLU A 172 -5.56 5.30 4.59
C GLU A 172 -5.95 5.85 5.98
#